data_ed45cc403e63e44c34a6538f63725a11
#
_entry.id   ed45cc403e63e44c34a6538f63725a11
#
_cell.length_a   1.000
_cell.length_b   1.000
_cell.length_c   1.000
_cell.angle_alpha   90.00
_cell.angle_beta   90.00
_cell.angle_gamma   90.00
#
_symmetry.space_group_name_H-M   'P 1'
#
loop_
_entity.id
_entity.type
_entity.pdbx_description
1 polymer ?
#
loop_
_entity_poly.entity_id
_entity_poly.type
_entity_poly.pdbx_seq_one_letter_code
_entity_poly.pdbx_strand_id
1 'polypeptide(L)'
;MPLSKINLNNFRSFKNSSFDLSKKNLILGKNGAGKSSFLEAIFFILSKKSFRTSSANSMINFGSNFFKVDAILNGEKFSLTKELSSSIKSKTGDTQNDLLPLVLNNFSLSLLEAPKENRRSFIDYLMFHVEHEYKIDHLKFKKALAQRNRALKKSSSTELKSWTKIFIDLSQELTKKKLQFIDSFLKSFPSFVDSLSIPENLKDKFKEVSIAYDKGWKDDLLEELRESFVKDQARGFTSLGPQTSDLSVKINEQDSGNILSRGEQKLLILLIYLFLLLNRKFAAPMR
;
A
#
# COMPACT_ATOMS: atom_id res chain seq x y z
N MET A 1 11.42 -14.18 16.40
CA MET A 1 10.19 -14.14 15.59
C MET A 1 9.33 -12.99 16.06
N PRO A 2 8.90 -12.07 15.22
CA PRO A 2 8.22 -10.89 15.71
C PRO A 2 6.88 -11.18 16.40
N LEU A 3 5.98 -11.98 15.81
CA LEU A 3 4.65 -12.27 16.36
C LEU A 3 4.58 -13.73 16.82
N SER A 4 4.43 -13.97 18.14
CA SER A 4 4.41 -15.31 18.75
C SER A 4 3.03 -15.76 19.25
N LYS A 5 2.16 -14.83 19.56
CA LYS A 5 0.80 -15.13 20.05
C LYS A 5 -0.18 -14.05 19.64
N ILE A 6 -1.42 -14.45 19.36
CA ILE A 6 -2.54 -13.52 19.12
C ILE A 6 -3.80 -14.02 19.84
N ASN A 7 -4.47 -13.13 20.54
CA ASN A 7 -5.75 -13.38 21.19
C ASN A 7 -6.80 -12.48 20.57
N LEU A 8 -7.94 -13.06 20.23
CA LEU A 8 -9.07 -12.39 19.60
C LEU A 8 -10.27 -12.43 20.51
N ASN A 9 -10.84 -11.27 20.81
CA ASN A 9 -12.07 -11.15 21.56
C ASN A 9 -13.07 -10.31 20.76
N ASN A 10 -14.24 -10.88 20.48
CA ASN A 10 -15.31 -10.27 19.67
C ASN A 10 -14.85 -9.72 18.31
N PHE A 11 -13.87 -10.37 17.68
CA PHE A 11 -13.33 -9.96 16.39
C PHE A 11 -13.89 -10.82 15.25
N ARG A 12 -14.68 -10.24 14.35
CA ARG A 12 -15.34 -10.96 13.25
C ARG A 12 -16.15 -12.17 13.77
N SER A 13 -15.82 -13.39 13.32
CA SER A 13 -16.44 -14.64 13.78
C SER A 13 -15.90 -15.17 15.10
N PHE A 14 -14.83 -14.57 15.63
CA PHE A 14 -14.20 -15.02 16.85
C PHE A 14 -14.80 -14.31 18.08
N LYS A 15 -15.45 -15.06 18.97
CA LYS A 15 -15.92 -14.54 20.27
C LYS A 15 -14.77 -14.45 21.26
N ASN A 16 -14.05 -15.54 21.46
CA ASN A 16 -12.86 -15.61 22.28
C ASN A 16 -11.96 -16.73 21.73
N SER A 17 -10.76 -16.39 21.29
CA SER A 17 -9.84 -17.36 20.69
C SER A 17 -8.41 -16.94 20.91
N SER A 18 -7.53 -17.91 21.12
CA SER A 18 -6.10 -17.72 21.32
C SER A 18 -5.32 -18.63 20.37
N PHE A 19 -4.28 -18.08 19.74
CA PHE A 19 -3.45 -18.78 18.78
C PHE A 19 -1.99 -18.51 19.06
N ASP A 20 -1.21 -19.58 19.22
CA ASP A 20 0.26 -19.50 19.22
C ASP A 20 0.77 -19.56 17.78
N LEU A 21 1.76 -18.74 17.46
CA LEU A 21 2.29 -18.57 16.13
C LEU A 21 3.75 -18.98 16.05
N SER A 22 4.09 -19.66 14.96
CA SER A 22 5.44 -20.05 14.60
C SER A 22 6.00 -19.13 13.49
N LYS A 23 7.27 -19.34 13.14
CA LYS A 23 7.91 -18.61 12.03
C LYS A 23 7.17 -18.80 10.69
N LYS A 24 6.59 -20.00 10.49
CA LYS A 24 5.73 -20.34 9.34
C LYS A 24 4.46 -21.00 9.89
N ASN A 25 3.30 -20.54 9.44
CA ASN A 25 2.00 -21.02 9.88
C ASN A 25 1.15 -21.41 8.66
N LEU A 26 0.55 -22.58 8.73
CA LEU A 26 -0.44 -23.05 7.75
C LEU A 26 -1.82 -23.04 8.40
N ILE A 27 -2.77 -22.31 7.83
CA ILE A 27 -4.13 -22.15 8.37
C ILE A 27 -5.09 -22.94 7.51
N LEU A 28 -5.61 -24.04 8.05
CA LEU A 28 -6.55 -24.94 7.38
C LEU A 28 -7.95 -24.81 7.97
N GLY A 29 -8.97 -25.06 7.16
CA GLY A 29 -10.36 -25.06 7.59
C GLY A 29 -11.34 -24.92 6.43
N LYS A 30 -12.62 -25.23 6.69
CA LYS A 30 -13.71 -25.08 5.71
C LYS A 30 -13.95 -23.61 5.34
N ASN A 31 -14.69 -23.36 4.26
CA ASN A 31 -15.15 -22.01 3.94
C ASN A 31 -16.03 -21.48 5.08
N GLY A 32 -15.85 -20.20 5.43
CA GLY A 32 -16.55 -19.61 6.58
C GLY A 32 -15.89 -19.84 7.95
N ALA A 33 -14.87 -20.70 8.10
CA ALA A 33 -14.23 -21.03 9.37
C ALA A 33 -13.40 -19.86 10.00
N GLY A 34 -13.37 -18.68 9.39
CA GLY A 34 -12.67 -17.53 9.94
C GLY A 34 -11.21 -17.35 9.50
N LYS A 35 -10.69 -18.17 8.56
CA LYS A 35 -9.29 -18.08 8.09
C LYS A 35 -8.87 -16.65 7.69
N SER A 36 -9.65 -16.01 6.84
CA SER A 36 -9.40 -14.63 6.40
C SER A 36 -9.57 -13.62 7.54
N SER A 37 -10.46 -13.87 8.49
CA SER A 37 -10.64 -13.01 9.67
C SER A 37 -9.44 -13.11 10.61
N PHE A 38 -8.85 -14.28 10.73
CA PHE A 38 -7.61 -14.48 11.49
C PHE A 38 -6.42 -13.72 10.86
N LEU A 39 -6.23 -13.83 9.55
CA LEU A 39 -5.22 -13.06 8.82
C LEU A 39 -5.48 -11.55 8.91
N GLU A 40 -6.75 -11.14 8.88
CA GLU A 40 -7.15 -9.73 9.06
C GLU A 40 -6.79 -9.21 10.47
N ALA A 41 -6.93 -10.04 11.50
CA ALA A 41 -6.53 -9.67 12.86
C ALA A 41 -5.02 -9.48 12.99
N ILE A 42 -4.22 -10.35 12.36
CA ILE A 42 -2.74 -10.20 12.30
C ILE A 42 -2.38 -8.90 11.56
N PHE A 43 -3.00 -8.64 10.43
CA PHE A 43 -2.78 -7.40 9.69
C PHE A 43 -3.17 -6.17 10.50
N PHE A 44 -4.33 -6.25 11.19
CA PHE A 44 -4.85 -5.16 11.98
C PHE A 44 -3.96 -4.79 13.17
N ILE A 45 -3.45 -5.78 13.92
CA ILE A 45 -2.58 -5.51 15.07
C ILE A 45 -1.27 -4.82 14.65
N LEU A 46 -0.78 -5.07 13.43
CA LEU A 46 0.45 -4.51 12.89
C LEU A 46 0.24 -3.14 12.21
N SER A 47 -0.88 -2.94 11.53
CA SER A 47 -1.10 -1.75 10.67
C SER A 47 -2.18 -0.78 11.19
N LYS A 48 -2.96 -1.19 12.20
CA LYS A 48 -4.18 -0.51 12.68
C LYS A 48 -5.25 -0.32 11.59
N LYS A 49 -5.17 -1.08 10.51
CA LYS A 49 -6.08 -1.05 9.35
C LYS A 49 -6.55 -2.46 9.03
N SER A 50 -7.66 -2.56 8.30
CA SER A 50 -8.09 -3.81 7.67
C SER A 50 -7.74 -3.79 6.18
N PHE A 51 -7.38 -4.95 5.62
CA PHE A 51 -7.23 -5.12 4.17
C PHE A 51 -8.55 -5.50 3.48
N ARG A 52 -9.66 -5.64 4.24
CA ARG A 52 -10.98 -6.04 3.74
C ARG A 52 -12.01 -4.93 3.82
N THR A 53 -11.85 -3.97 4.73
CA THR A 53 -12.85 -2.93 4.99
C THR A 53 -12.18 -1.63 5.43
N SER A 54 -12.79 -0.52 5.05
CA SER A 54 -12.41 0.82 5.57
C SER A 54 -13.03 1.13 6.93
N SER A 55 -14.11 0.43 7.31
CA SER A 55 -14.81 0.65 8.58
C SER A 55 -14.34 -0.32 9.65
N ALA A 56 -13.70 0.18 10.70
CA ALA A 56 -13.31 -0.63 11.84
C ALA A 56 -14.50 -1.25 12.59
N ASN A 57 -15.67 -0.61 12.57
CA ASN A 57 -16.88 -1.14 13.20
C ASN A 57 -17.33 -2.48 12.61
N SER A 58 -17.12 -2.68 11.29
CA SER A 58 -17.49 -3.93 10.63
C SER A 58 -16.63 -5.13 11.04
N MET A 59 -15.56 -4.93 11.82
CA MET A 59 -14.75 -6.01 12.40
C MET A 59 -15.27 -6.47 13.77
N ILE A 60 -16.23 -5.75 14.38
CA ILE A 60 -16.86 -6.15 15.63
C ILE A 60 -17.74 -7.38 15.39
N ASN A 61 -17.65 -8.38 16.27
CA ASN A 61 -18.51 -9.57 16.21
C ASN A 61 -19.99 -9.17 16.33
N PHE A 62 -20.84 -9.86 15.58
CA PHE A 62 -22.27 -9.59 15.62
C PHE A 62 -22.83 -9.78 17.05
N GLY A 63 -23.61 -8.81 17.51
CA GLY A 63 -24.15 -8.77 18.87
C GLY A 63 -23.20 -8.25 19.94
N SER A 64 -22.00 -7.77 19.55
CA SER A 64 -21.03 -7.16 20.49
C SER A 64 -20.88 -5.67 20.21
N ASN A 65 -20.46 -4.91 21.24
CA ASN A 65 -20.24 -3.47 21.15
C ASN A 65 -18.75 -3.08 20.99
N PHE A 66 -17.86 -4.05 21.05
CA PHE A 66 -16.42 -3.86 20.92
C PHE A 66 -15.74 -5.11 20.38
N PHE A 67 -14.52 -4.95 19.92
CA PHE A 67 -13.56 -6.04 19.78
C PHE A 67 -12.23 -5.66 20.44
N LYS A 68 -11.46 -6.69 20.78
CA LYS A 68 -10.09 -6.55 21.28
C LYS A 68 -9.18 -7.57 20.58
N VAL A 69 -8.00 -7.09 20.15
CA VAL A 69 -6.92 -7.93 19.63
C VAL A 69 -5.70 -7.71 20.49
N ASP A 70 -5.25 -8.76 21.15
CA ASP A 70 -4.00 -8.77 21.92
C ASP A 70 -2.96 -9.62 21.17
N ALA A 71 -1.71 -9.22 21.22
CA ALA A 71 -0.61 -9.94 20.58
C ALA A 71 0.68 -9.87 21.39
N ILE A 72 1.55 -10.87 21.24
CA ILE A 72 2.92 -10.83 21.72
C ILE A 72 3.82 -10.66 20.51
N LEU A 73 4.50 -9.51 20.44
CA LEU A 73 5.35 -9.09 19.34
C LEU A 73 6.75 -8.78 19.89
N ASN A 74 7.77 -9.50 19.41
CA ASN A 74 9.14 -9.40 19.93
C ASN A 74 9.25 -9.58 21.45
N GLY A 75 8.35 -10.39 22.06
CA GLY A 75 8.29 -10.60 23.50
C GLY A 75 7.43 -9.58 24.25
N GLU A 76 7.01 -8.49 23.64
CA GLU A 76 6.19 -7.45 24.23
C GLU A 76 4.70 -7.65 23.94
N LYS A 77 3.84 -7.24 24.88
CA LYS A 77 2.39 -7.33 24.75
C LYS A 77 1.84 -6.07 24.07
N PHE A 78 1.07 -6.27 23.02
CA PHE A 78 0.32 -5.24 22.30
C PHE A 78 -1.17 -5.49 22.40
N SER A 79 -1.95 -4.44 22.50
CA SER A 79 -3.40 -4.53 22.58
C SER A 79 -4.05 -3.40 21.77
N LEU A 80 -4.97 -3.77 20.89
CA LEU A 80 -5.84 -2.83 20.18
C LEU A 80 -7.29 -3.14 20.53
N THR A 81 -8.03 -2.11 20.95
CA THR A 81 -9.45 -2.18 21.25
C THR A 81 -10.23 -1.18 20.41
N LYS A 82 -11.35 -1.59 19.87
CA LYS A 82 -12.30 -0.74 19.15
C LYS A 82 -13.69 -0.94 19.72
N GLU A 83 -14.32 0.15 20.11
CA GLU A 83 -15.72 0.22 20.53
C GLU A 83 -16.54 0.91 19.45
N LEU A 84 -17.83 0.65 19.34
CA LEU A 84 -18.73 1.19 18.30
C LEU A 84 -18.66 2.73 18.19
N SER A 85 -18.63 3.42 19.32
CA SER A 85 -18.69 4.89 19.40
C SER A 85 -17.32 5.57 19.57
N SER A 86 -16.21 4.83 19.61
CA SER A 86 -14.89 5.38 19.89
C SER A 86 -13.89 5.13 18.73
N SER A 87 -12.79 5.87 18.73
CA SER A 87 -11.61 5.56 17.91
C SER A 87 -10.91 4.29 18.41
N ILE A 88 -10.01 3.73 17.60
CA ILE A 88 -9.18 2.60 18.01
C ILE A 88 -8.26 3.04 19.14
N LYS A 89 -8.35 2.37 20.29
CA LYS A 89 -7.48 2.60 21.44
C LYS A 89 -6.34 1.59 21.42
N SER A 90 -5.11 2.07 21.55
CA SER A 90 -3.91 1.24 21.71
C SER A 90 -3.49 1.28 23.19
N LYS A 91 -3.32 0.11 23.79
CA LYS A 91 -2.64 -0.01 25.10
C LYS A 91 -1.36 -0.75 24.84
N THR A 92 -0.25 -0.03 24.83
CA THR A 92 1.11 -0.62 24.97
C THR A 92 2.18 0.42 24.71
N GLY A 93 3.41 0.10 25.11
CA GLY A 93 4.56 0.95 24.93
C GLY A 93 4.69 1.52 23.51
N ASP A 94 5.14 2.75 23.43
CA ASP A 94 5.32 3.59 22.23
C ASP A 94 6.41 3.07 21.24
N THR A 95 6.63 1.77 21.16
CA THR A 95 7.41 1.26 20.04
C THR A 95 6.56 1.40 18.79
N GLN A 96 6.85 2.43 18.00
CA GLN A 96 6.47 2.45 16.59
C GLN A 96 6.93 1.13 15.99
N ASN A 97 6.00 0.19 15.83
CA ASN A 97 6.29 -1.04 15.13
C ASN A 97 6.50 -0.67 13.66
N ASP A 98 7.76 -0.64 13.24
CA ASP A 98 8.17 -0.51 11.84
C ASP A 98 7.82 -1.76 11.00
N LEU A 99 7.03 -2.66 11.59
CA LEU A 99 6.55 -3.85 10.90
C LEU A 99 5.34 -3.50 10.04
N LEU A 100 5.59 -3.33 8.76
CA LEU A 100 4.54 -3.19 7.78
C LEU A 100 4.15 -4.59 7.27
N PRO A 101 2.91 -5.05 7.54
CA PRO A 101 2.46 -6.36 7.08
C PRO A 101 2.23 -6.34 5.57
N LEU A 102 2.72 -7.35 4.87
CA LEU A 102 2.51 -7.53 3.44
C LEU A 102 1.42 -8.58 3.24
N VAL A 103 0.36 -8.22 2.52
CA VAL A 103 -0.78 -9.12 2.25
C VAL A 103 -0.85 -9.44 0.77
N LEU A 104 -0.85 -10.72 0.47
CA LEU A 104 -1.13 -11.24 -0.86
C LEU A 104 -2.51 -11.88 -0.87
N ASN A 105 -3.45 -11.28 -1.56
CA ASN A 105 -4.82 -11.75 -1.69
C ASN A 105 -5.26 -11.75 -3.17
N ASN A 106 -6.46 -12.20 -3.46
CA ASN A 106 -6.98 -12.23 -4.84
C ASN A 106 -6.98 -10.84 -5.49
N PHE A 107 -7.21 -9.77 -4.71
CA PHE A 107 -7.17 -8.41 -5.20
C PHE A 107 -5.75 -7.98 -5.58
N SER A 108 -4.75 -8.29 -4.74
CA SER A 108 -3.33 -8.03 -5.07
C SER A 108 -2.92 -8.81 -6.33
N LEU A 109 -3.39 -10.05 -6.47
CA LEU A 109 -3.06 -10.93 -7.59
C LEU A 109 -3.73 -10.53 -8.92
N SER A 110 -4.76 -9.69 -8.90
CA SER A 110 -5.41 -9.11 -10.09
C SER A 110 -4.94 -7.69 -10.41
N LEU A 111 -3.86 -7.24 -9.79
CA LEU A 111 -3.39 -5.85 -9.88
C LEU A 111 -3.11 -5.39 -11.31
N LEU A 112 -2.60 -6.27 -12.17
CA LEU A 112 -2.25 -5.93 -13.56
C LEU A 112 -3.47 -5.52 -14.39
N GLU A 113 -4.66 -6.05 -14.04
CA GLU A 113 -5.95 -5.72 -14.68
C GLU A 113 -6.75 -4.67 -13.86
N ALA A 114 -6.23 -4.23 -12.73
CA ALA A 114 -6.97 -3.37 -11.80
C ALA A 114 -7.11 -1.93 -12.32
N PRO A 115 -8.12 -1.16 -11.85
CA PRO A 115 -8.22 0.26 -12.10
C PRO A 115 -6.98 1.05 -11.66
N LYS A 116 -6.74 2.22 -12.27
CA LYS A 116 -5.59 3.11 -11.98
C LYS A 116 -5.39 3.39 -10.49
N GLU A 117 -6.48 3.61 -9.76
CA GLU A 117 -6.46 3.90 -8.32
C GLU A 117 -5.82 2.77 -7.52
N ASN A 118 -6.07 1.54 -7.94
CA ASN A 118 -5.53 0.35 -7.28
C ASN A 118 -4.06 0.17 -7.58
N ARG A 119 -3.65 0.37 -8.86
CA ARG A 119 -2.24 0.31 -9.26
C ARG A 119 -1.42 1.40 -8.57
N ARG A 120 -1.96 2.63 -8.47
CA ARG A 120 -1.37 3.74 -7.72
C ARG A 120 -1.23 3.42 -6.24
N SER A 121 -2.30 2.90 -5.61
CA SER A 121 -2.27 2.51 -4.21
C SER A 121 -1.25 1.40 -3.95
N PHE A 122 -1.04 0.52 -4.92
CA PHE A 122 -0.07 -0.55 -4.82
C PHE A 122 1.37 -0.03 -4.80
N ILE A 123 1.76 0.86 -5.72
CA ILE A 123 3.11 1.43 -5.69
C ILE A 123 3.35 2.23 -4.41
N ASP A 124 2.38 3.01 -3.95
CA ASP A 124 2.50 3.71 -2.67
C ASP A 124 2.68 2.73 -1.50
N TYR A 125 1.95 1.62 -1.51
CA TYR A 125 2.09 0.56 -0.51
C TYR A 125 3.48 -0.07 -0.54
N LEU A 126 4.04 -0.35 -1.72
CA LEU A 126 5.41 -0.86 -1.86
C LEU A 126 6.42 0.16 -1.33
N MET A 127 6.28 1.43 -1.71
CA MET A 127 7.13 2.52 -1.26
C MET A 127 7.13 2.68 0.28
N PHE A 128 6.00 2.47 0.95
CA PHE A 128 5.94 2.49 2.42
C PHE A 128 6.77 1.39 3.09
N HIS A 129 7.04 0.27 2.38
CA HIS A 129 7.87 -0.82 2.90
C HIS A 129 9.36 -0.63 2.62
N VAL A 130 9.69 0.15 1.60
CA VAL A 130 11.06 0.32 1.11
C VAL A 130 11.67 1.62 1.62
N GLU A 131 10.89 2.70 1.69
CA GLU A 131 11.37 4.05 1.96
C GLU A 131 10.63 4.64 3.17
N HIS A 132 11.30 4.70 4.34
CA HIS A 132 10.66 5.17 5.58
C HIS A 132 10.15 6.62 5.50
N GLU A 133 10.89 7.51 4.85
CA GLU A 133 10.50 8.91 4.70
C GLU A 133 9.34 9.11 3.73
N TYR A 134 9.16 8.18 2.78
CA TYR A 134 8.09 8.28 1.78
C TYR A 134 6.71 8.39 2.41
N LYS A 135 6.45 7.65 3.49
CA LYS A 135 5.17 7.72 4.21
C LYS A 135 4.90 9.10 4.77
N ILE A 136 5.92 9.75 5.31
CA ILE A 136 5.83 11.11 5.88
C ILE A 136 5.53 12.11 4.76
N ASP A 137 6.28 12.04 3.66
CA ASP A 137 6.12 12.93 2.51
C ASP A 137 4.77 12.73 1.82
N HIS A 138 4.31 11.49 1.71
CA HIS A 138 2.97 11.17 1.20
C HIS A 138 1.84 11.76 2.07
N LEU A 139 2.00 11.76 3.41
CA LEU A 139 1.03 12.41 4.31
C LEU A 139 1.05 13.94 4.16
N LYS A 140 2.25 14.54 4.05
CA LYS A 140 2.40 15.99 3.77
C LYS A 140 1.74 16.35 2.44
N PHE A 141 2.00 15.56 1.38
CA PHE A 141 1.38 15.73 0.07
C PHE A 141 -0.16 15.66 0.13
N LYS A 142 -0.72 14.65 0.78
CA LYS A 142 -2.18 14.55 0.98
C LYS A 142 -2.77 15.78 1.66
N LYS A 143 -2.07 16.31 2.68
CA LYS A 143 -2.47 17.54 3.36
C LYS A 143 -2.42 18.73 2.41
N ALA A 144 -1.33 18.90 1.65
CA ALA A 144 -1.17 20.00 0.70
C ALA A 144 -2.25 19.96 -0.39
N LEU A 145 -2.54 18.77 -0.96
CA LEU A 145 -3.61 18.57 -1.93
C LEU A 145 -4.99 18.95 -1.36
N ALA A 146 -5.29 18.51 -0.14
CA ALA A 146 -6.56 18.83 0.52
C ALA A 146 -6.72 20.34 0.75
N GLN A 147 -5.67 21.03 1.19
CA GLN A 147 -5.70 22.48 1.42
C GLN A 147 -5.79 23.26 0.09
N ARG A 148 -5.05 22.82 -0.95
CA ARG A 148 -5.16 23.42 -2.27
C ARG A 148 -6.59 23.27 -2.82
N ASN A 149 -7.20 22.10 -2.71
CA ASN A 149 -8.59 21.87 -3.13
C ASN A 149 -9.58 22.72 -2.32
N ARG A 150 -9.32 22.95 -1.04
CA ARG A 150 -10.13 23.86 -0.21
C ARG A 150 -10.01 25.31 -0.68
N ALA A 151 -8.79 25.76 -1.00
CA ALA A 151 -8.55 27.11 -1.51
C ALA A 151 -9.21 27.34 -2.89
N LEU A 152 -9.20 26.33 -3.77
CA LEU A 152 -9.93 26.36 -5.04
C LEU A 152 -11.45 26.61 -4.83
N LYS A 153 -12.07 25.88 -3.90
CA LYS A 153 -13.51 26.03 -3.59
C LYS A 153 -13.85 27.39 -2.98
N LYS A 154 -12.93 27.94 -2.17
CA LYS A 154 -13.13 29.25 -1.51
C LYS A 154 -12.77 30.45 -2.41
N SER A 155 -12.19 30.21 -3.58
CA SER A 155 -11.64 31.25 -4.47
C SER A 155 -10.64 32.19 -3.80
N SER A 156 -9.89 31.67 -2.80
CA SER A 156 -8.86 32.44 -2.07
C SER A 156 -7.54 32.44 -2.85
N SER A 157 -7.25 33.52 -3.55
CA SER A 157 -6.05 33.64 -4.41
C SER A 157 -4.73 33.51 -3.66
N THR A 158 -4.64 34.08 -2.46
CA THR A 158 -3.39 34.05 -1.64
C THR A 158 -3.12 32.66 -1.07
N GLU A 159 -4.15 32.04 -0.47
CA GLU A 159 -4.04 30.66 0.04
C GLU A 159 -3.72 29.69 -1.09
N LEU A 160 -4.35 29.85 -2.26
CA LEU A 160 -4.14 28.99 -3.41
C LEU A 160 -2.69 29.07 -3.92
N LYS A 161 -2.10 30.26 -4.04
CA LYS A 161 -0.71 30.44 -4.46
C LYS A 161 0.25 29.70 -3.49
N SER A 162 0.06 29.91 -2.19
CA SER A 162 0.90 29.30 -1.16
C SER A 162 0.81 27.77 -1.18
N TRP A 163 -0.40 27.21 -1.21
CA TRP A 163 -0.59 25.77 -1.24
C TRP A 163 -0.21 25.15 -2.58
N THR A 164 -0.31 25.89 -3.70
CA THR A 164 0.16 25.41 -5.01
C THR A 164 1.67 25.20 -5.01
N LYS A 165 2.46 26.12 -4.44
CA LYS A 165 3.92 25.96 -4.32
C LYS A 165 4.26 24.69 -3.53
N ILE A 166 3.70 24.55 -2.32
CA ILE A 166 3.96 23.37 -1.45
C ILE A 166 3.52 22.07 -2.15
N PHE A 167 2.40 22.10 -2.87
CA PHE A 167 1.89 20.95 -3.62
C PHE A 167 2.87 20.54 -4.73
N ILE A 168 3.42 21.49 -5.48
CA ILE A 168 4.40 21.22 -6.55
C ILE A 168 5.67 20.59 -5.98
N ASP A 169 6.26 21.20 -4.95
CA ASP A 169 7.49 20.72 -4.33
C ASP A 169 7.34 19.27 -3.84
N LEU A 170 6.24 18.97 -3.14
CA LEU A 170 5.95 17.61 -2.66
C LEU A 170 5.62 16.64 -3.78
N SER A 171 4.97 17.10 -4.85
CA SER A 171 4.65 16.28 -6.03
C SER A 171 5.91 15.83 -6.75
N GLN A 172 6.86 16.74 -6.95
CA GLN A 172 8.14 16.46 -7.58
C GLN A 172 8.98 15.50 -6.74
N GLU A 173 9.04 15.71 -5.41
CA GLU A 173 9.79 14.85 -4.50
C GLU A 173 9.23 13.41 -4.47
N LEU A 174 7.92 13.25 -4.34
CA LEU A 174 7.28 11.93 -4.38
C LEU A 174 7.52 11.21 -5.71
N THR A 175 7.43 11.95 -6.82
CA THR A 175 7.66 11.41 -8.17
C THR A 175 9.10 10.97 -8.34
N LYS A 176 10.07 11.79 -7.90
CA LYS A 176 11.49 11.46 -7.92
C LYS A 176 11.77 10.15 -7.16
N LYS A 177 11.25 10.01 -5.94
CA LYS A 177 11.40 8.78 -5.14
C LYS A 177 10.80 7.55 -5.83
N LYS A 178 9.62 7.68 -6.44
CA LYS A 178 9.00 6.59 -7.21
C LYS A 178 9.85 6.18 -8.42
N LEU A 179 10.35 7.14 -9.19
CA LEU A 179 11.19 6.85 -10.35
C LEU A 179 12.50 6.17 -9.95
N GLN A 180 13.14 6.62 -8.88
CA GLN A 180 14.34 5.99 -8.33
C GLN A 180 14.08 4.54 -7.89
N PHE A 181 12.95 4.29 -7.24
CA PHE A 181 12.54 2.95 -6.86
C PHE A 181 12.32 2.06 -8.08
N ILE A 182 11.58 2.54 -9.09
CA ILE A 182 11.31 1.80 -10.33
C ILE A 182 12.62 1.47 -11.05
N ASP A 183 13.54 2.44 -11.19
CA ASP A 183 14.85 2.22 -11.81
C ASP A 183 15.67 1.15 -11.06
N SER A 184 15.74 1.25 -9.75
CA SER A 184 16.43 0.26 -8.89
C SER A 184 15.80 -1.13 -9.00
N PHE A 185 14.47 -1.19 -9.04
CA PHE A 185 13.73 -2.43 -9.23
C PHE A 185 14.07 -3.07 -10.57
N LEU A 186 13.96 -2.34 -11.67
CA LEU A 186 14.20 -2.83 -13.02
C LEU A 186 15.65 -3.31 -13.23
N LYS A 187 16.63 -2.67 -12.58
CA LYS A 187 18.03 -3.09 -12.61
C LYS A 187 18.29 -4.42 -11.92
N SER A 188 17.54 -4.74 -10.87
CA SER A 188 17.83 -5.87 -10.00
C SER A 188 16.87 -7.04 -10.15
N PHE A 189 15.66 -6.80 -10.63
CA PHE A 189 14.62 -7.81 -10.77
C PHE A 189 14.98 -8.93 -11.76
N PRO A 190 15.61 -8.68 -12.93
CA PRO A 190 16.05 -9.75 -13.84
C PRO A 190 17.00 -10.76 -13.16
N SER A 191 18.03 -10.30 -12.46
CA SER A 191 18.95 -11.16 -11.73
C SER A 191 18.27 -11.96 -10.62
N PHE A 192 17.28 -11.38 -9.96
CA PHE A 192 16.44 -12.11 -8.99
C PHE A 192 15.64 -13.22 -9.69
N VAL A 193 15.01 -12.95 -10.82
CA VAL A 193 14.26 -13.95 -11.60
C VAL A 193 15.18 -15.10 -12.03
N ASP A 194 16.39 -14.81 -12.48
CA ASP A 194 17.38 -15.83 -12.86
C ASP A 194 17.75 -16.76 -11.68
N SER A 195 17.79 -16.24 -10.46
CA SER A 195 18.13 -17.03 -9.26
C SER A 195 17.03 -18.02 -8.85
N LEU A 196 15.85 -17.96 -9.44
CA LEU A 196 14.70 -18.78 -9.06
C LEU A 196 14.65 -20.10 -9.82
N SER A 197 14.15 -21.14 -9.16
CA SER A 197 13.87 -22.45 -9.78
C SER A 197 12.47 -22.47 -10.38
N ILE A 198 12.26 -21.71 -11.47
CA ILE A 198 11.02 -21.66 -12.25
C ILE A 198 11.31 -22.07 -13.71
N PRO A 199 10.30 -22.46 -14.52
CA PRO A 199 10.50 -22.81 -15.93
C PRO A 199 11.21 -21.72 -16.72
N GLU A 200 12.14 -22.09 -17.61
CA GLU A 200 13.00 -21.15 -18.35
C GLU A 200 12.19 -20.18 -19.21
N ASN A 201 11.15 -20.68 -19.89
CA ASN A 201 10.24 -19.85 -20.68
C ASN A 201 9.56 -18.73 -19.87
N LEU A 202 9.35 -18.95 -18.58
CA LEU A 202 8.81 -17.91 -17.67
C LEU A 202 9.91 -16.95 -17.19
N LYS A 203 11.14 -17.44 -16.97
CA LYS A 203 12.27 -16.58 -16.64
C LYS A 203 12.53 -15.59 -17.77
N ASP A 204 12.64 -16.06 -19.02
CA ASP A 204 12.88 -15.21 -20.17
C ASP A 204 11.81 -14.14 -20.30
N LYS A 205 10.54 -14.54 -20.15
CA LYS A 205 9.41 -13.60 -20.19
C LYS A 205 9.46 -12.57 -19.06
N PHE A 206 9.79 -12.98 -17.81
CA PHE A 206 9.77 -12.06 -16.65
C PHE A 206 11.02 -11.19 -16.54
N LYS A 207 12.13 -11.56 -17.17
CA LYS A 207 13.31 -10.68 -17.31
C LYS A 207 13.03 -9.45 -18.17
N GLU A 208 12.13 -9.58 -19.13
CA GLU A 208 11.70 -8.49 -20.04
C GLU A 208 10.64 -7.56 -19.45
N VAL A 209 10.42 -7.65 -18.13
CA VAL A 209 9.48 -6.77 -17.41
C VAL A 209 9.99 -5.34 -17.43
N SER A 210 9.15 -4.43 -17.90
CA SER A 210 9.32 -2.99 -17.78
C SER A 210 8.16 -2.35 -17.04
N ILE A 211 8.36 -1.17 -16.50
CA ILE A 211 7.34 -0.41 -15.77
C ILE A 211 7.21 0.96 -16.41
N ALA A 212 6.06 1.23 -17.00
CA ALA A 212 5.70 2.56 -17.47
C ALA A 212 5.00 3.32 -16.33
N TYR A 213 5.57 4.46 -15.94
CA TYR A 213 5.01 5.32 -14.90
C TYR A 213 4.58 6.66 -15.47
N ASP A 214 3.27 6.89 -15.45
CA ASP A 214 2.67 8.19 -15.72
C ASP A 214 2.62 8.98 -14.41
N LYS A 215 3.35 10.10 -14.34
CA LYS A 215 3.43 10.94 -13.14
C LYS A 215 2.15 11.74 -12.86
N GLY A 216 1.22 11.82 -13.83
CA GLY A 216 -0.02 12.57 -13.73
C GLY A 216 0.08 14.01 -14.24
N TRP A 217 1.16 14.36 -14.91
CA TRP A 217 1.39 15.59 -15.70
C TRP A 217 2.50 15.33 -16.72
N LYS A 218 2.62 16.18 -17.75
CA LYS A 218 3.58 15.96 -18.85
C LYS A 218 4.93 16.60 -18.57
N ASP A 219 4.99 17.91 -18.68
CA ASP A 219 6.24 18.67 -18.71
C ASP A 219 6.46 19.43 -17.40
N ASP A 220 5.95 20.64 -17.27
CA ASP A 220 6.05 21.49 -16.10
C ASP A 220 4.71 21.56 -15.34
N LEU A 221 4.72 21.04 -14.11
CA LEU A 221 3.51 20.97 -13.30
C LEU A 221 2.94 22.36 -12.97
N LEU A 222 3.78 23.40 -12.83
CA LEU A 222 3.32 24.75 -12.52
C LEU A 222 2.53 25.33 -13.69
N GLU A 223 3.07 25.23 -14.91
CA GLU A 223 2.42 25.74 -16.12
C GLU A 223 1.12 24.99 -16.40
N GLU A 224 1.15 23.66 -16.33
CA GLU A 224 -0.04 22.83 -16.54
C GLU A 224 -1.15 23.12 -15.49
N LEU A 225 -0.77 23.40 -14.24
CA LEU A 225 -1.74 23.83 -13.21
C LEU A 225 -2.30 25.23 -13.45
N ARG A 226 -1.57 26.12 -14.12
CA ARG A 226 -2.09 27.42 -14.57
C ARG A 226 -3.10 27.25 -15.69
N GLU A 227 -2.79 26.43 -16.67
CA GLU A 227 -3.69 26.12 -17.80
C GLU A 227 -4.98 25.43 -17.33
N SER A 228 -4.86 24.49 -16.38
CA SER A 228 -6.02 23.77 -15.84
C SER A 228 -6.82 24.54 -14.80
N PHE A 229 -6.38 25.75 -14.40
CA PHE A 229 -6.92 26.50 -13.26
C PHE A 229 -8.44 26.70 -13.33
N VAL A 230 -8.97 27.19 -14.45
CA VAL A 230 -10.42 27.46 -14.62
C VAL A 230 -11.23 26.17 -14.43
N LYS A 231 -10.75 25.07 -15.01
CA LYS A 231 -11.37 23.75 -14.91
C LYS A 231 -11.30 23.21 -13.47
N ASP A 232 -10.14 23.34 -12.82
CA ASP A 232 -9.94 22.90 -11.43
C ASP A 232 -10.82 23.72 -10.47
N GLN A 233 -10.93 25.02 -10.68
CA GLN A 233 -11.77 25.90 -9.87
C GLN A 233 -13.25 25.54 -10.00
N ALA A 234 -13.73 25.33 -11.22
CA ALA A 234 -15.12 24.91 -11.47
C ALA A 234 -15.46 23.55 -10.83
N ARG A 235 -14.50 22.63 -10.81
CA ARG A 235 -14.66 21.29 -10.21
C ARG A 235 -14.39 21.26 -8.70
N GLY A 236 -13.68 22.25 -8.18
CA GLY A 236 -13.26 22.32 -6.79
C GLY A 236 -12.20 21.29 -6.38
N PHE A 237 -11.43 20.75 -7.35
CA PHE A 237 -10.33 19.83 -7.09
C PHE A 237 -9.22 19.90 -8.15
N THR A 238 -8.02 19.55 -7.75
CA THR A 238 -6.81 19.53 -8.58
C THR A 238 -6.81 18.31 -9.51
N SER A 239 -6.77 18.53 -10.82
CA SER A 239 -6.84 17.49 -11.84
C SER A 239 -5.50 16.90 -12.25
N LEU A 240 -4.39 17.54 -11.90
CA LEU A 240 -3.02 17.14 -12.26
C LEU A 240 -2.17 16.88 -11.01
N GLY A 241 -1.26 15.91 -11.10
CA GLY A 241 -0.33 15.59 -10.03
C GLY A 241 -0.30 14.10 -9.63
N PRO A 242 0.48 13.71 -8.62
CA PRO A 242 0.66 12.32 -8.20
C PRO A 242 -0.64 11.57 -7.86
N GLN A 243 -1.70 12.27 -7.47
CA GLN A 243 -3.04 11.67 -7.22
C GLN A 243 -3.72 11.15 -8.48
N THR A 244 -3.24 11.53 -9.66
CA THR A 244 -3.74 11.06 -10.96
C THR A 244 -2.75 10.15 -11.68
N SER A 245 -1.59 9.90 -11.07
CA SER A 245 -0.53 9.05 -11.62
C SER A 245 -1.04 7.63 -11.90
N ASP A 246 -0.35 6.94 -12.80
CA ASP A 246 -0.62 5.55 -13.12
C ASP A 246 0.68 4.76 -13.25
N LEU A 247 0.56 3.44 -13.13
CA LEU A 247 1.65 2.50 -13.29
C LEU A 247 1.15 1.33 -14.12
N SER A 248 1.81 1.04 -15.23
CA SER A 248 1.56 -0.18 -15.99
C SER A 248 2.82 -1.05 -16.05
N VAL A 249 2.62 -2.35 -15.86
CA VAL A 249 3.67 -3.35 -15.99
C VAL A 249 3.58 -3.90 -17.41
N LYS A 250 4.67 -3.83 -18.15
CA LYS A 250 4.77 -4.27 -19.53
C LYS A 250 5.79 -5.39 -19.67
N ILE A 251 5.63 -6.19 -20.71
CA ILE A 251 6.59 -7.17 -21.18
C ILE A 251 6.71 -6.96 -22.69
N ASN A 252 7.93 -6.74 -23.19
CA ASN A 252 8.18 -6.41 -24.61
C ASN A 252 7.26 -5.28 -25.11
N GLU A 253 7.17 -4.18 -24.33
CA GLU A 253 6.37 -2.98 -24.62
C GLU A 253 4.84 -3.20 -24.66
N GLN A 254 4.35 -4.42 -24.42
CA GLN A 254 2.93 -4.73 -24.34
C GLN A 254 2.47 -4.81 -22.89
N ASP A 255 1.22 -4.43 -22.64
CA ASP A 255 0.63 -4.53 -21.31
C ASP A 255 0.59 -5.99 -20.81
N SER A 256 1.20 -6.25 -19.66
CA SER A 256 1.31 -7.60 -19.10
C SER A 256 -0.03 -8.25 -18.79
N GLY A 257 -1.05 -7.44 -18.48
CA GLY A 257 -2.42 -7.93 -18.26
C GLY A 257 -3.04 -8.57 -19.49
N ASN A 258 -2.63 -8.13 -20.70
CA ASN A 258 -3.18 -8.61 -21.95
C ASN A 258 -2.45 -9.85 -22.50
N ILE A 259 -1.15 -10.00 -22.20
CA ILE A 259 -0.31 -11.06 -22.78
C ILE A 259 -0.03 -12.23 -21.83
N LEU A 260 -0.17 -12.02 -20.53
CA LEU A 260 0.02 -13.07 -19.52
C LEU A 260 -1.29 -13.82 -19.24
N SER A 261 -1.22 -15.13 -19.17
CA SER A 261 -2.30 -15.92 -18.57
C SER A 261 -2.52 -15.52 -17.11
N ARG A 262 -3.71 -15.77 -16.56
CA ARG A 262 -4.04 -15.48 -15.15
C ARG A 262 -3.07 -16.13 -14.15
N GLY A 263 -2.54 -17.31 -14.47
CA GLY A 263 -1.54 -17.99 -13.66
C GLY A 263 -0.20 -17.25 -13.67
N GLU A 264 0.26 -16.83 -14.86
CA GLU A 264 1.50 -16.06 -15.04
C GLU A 264 1.40 -14.67 -14.36
N GLN A 265 0.26 -13.99 -14.49
CA GLN A 265 0.00 -12.71 -13.80
C GLN A 265 0.16 -12.86 -12.28
N LYS A 266 -0.45 -13.89 -11.70
CA LYS A 266 -0.34 -14.19 -10.27
C LYS A 266 1.09 -14.49 -9.87
N LEU A 267 1.80 -15.26 -10.69
CA LEU A 267 3.21 -15.58 -10.44
C LEU A 267 4.06 -14.31 -10.51
N LEU A 268 3.90 -13.48 -11.51
CA LEU A 268 4.64 -12.21 -11.63
C LEU A 268 4.43 -11.30 -10.40
N ILE A 269 3.19 -11.11 -9.97
CA ILE A 269 2.89 -10.33 -8.76
C ILE A 269 3.52 -10.96 -7.53
N LEU A 270 3.44 -12.28 -7.37
CA LEU A 270 4.09 -13.00 -6.27
C LEU A 270 5.62 -12.76 -6.27
N LEU A 271 6.25 -12.81 -7.45
CA LEU A 271 7.69 -12.59 -7.59
C LEU A 271 8.09 -11.15 -7.24
N ILE A 272 7.29 -10.16 -7.65
CA ILE A 272 7.48 -8.76 -7.24
C ILE A 272 7.44 -8.64 -5.70
N TYR A 273 6.46 -9.26 -5.05
CA TYR A 273 6.36 -9.24 -3.58
C TYR A 273 7.55 -9.95 -2.91
N LEU A 274 7.96 -11.11 -3.42
CA LEU A 274 9.11 -11.85 -2.90
C LEU A 274 10.41 -11.07 -3.06
N PHE A 275 10.63 -10.46 -4.22
CA PHE A 275 11.76 -9.60 -4.48
C PHE A 275 11.87 -8.49 -3.43
N LEU A 276 10.77 -7.80 -3.14
CA LEU A 276 10.74 -6.72 -2.15
C LEU A 276 10.97 -7.21 -0.72
N LEU A 277 10.45 -8.38 -0.37
CA LEU A 277 10.65 -8.98 0.95
C LEU A 277 12.12 -9.38 1.19
N LEU A 278 12.78 -9.92 0.16
CA LEU A 278 14.17 -10.39 0.26
C LEU A 278 15.17 -9.23 0.17
N ASN A 279 14.84 -8.19 -0.56
CA ASN A 279 15.72 -7.06 -0.84
C ASN A 279 15.37 -5.81 -0.01
N ARG A 280 15.04 -5.96 1.27
CA ARG A 280 14.77 -4.84 2.19
C ARG A 280 15.87 -3.78 2.25
N LYS A 281 17.08 -4.07 1.75
CA LYS A 281 18.22 -3.13 1.64
C LYS A 281 18.05 -2.07 0.53
N PHE A 282 17.04 -2.19 -0.35
CA PHE A 282 16.69 -1.08 -1.27
C PHE A 282 16.24 0.19 -0.53
N ALA A 283 15.97 0.08 0.78
CA ALA A 283 15.56 1.18 1.65
C ALA A 283 16.71 1.94 2.31
N ALA A 284 17.97 1.57 2.09
CA ALA A 284 19.08 2.36 2.60
C ALA A 284 19.39 3.48 1.60
N PRO A 285 19.34 4.77 1.99
CA PRO A 285 19.82 5.84 1.14
C PRO A 285 21.28 5.53 0.80
N MET A 286 21.64 5.59 -0.49
CA MET A 286 23.05 5.69 -0.87
C MET A 286 23.60 6.94 -0.16
N ARG A 287 24.40 6.72 0.89
CA ARG A 287 25.17 7.74 1.57
C ARG A 287 26.25 8.25 0.65
#